data_8403f759152adaa87d34e9b60f51ca27
#
_entry.id   8403f759152adaa87d34e9b60f51ca27
#
_cell.length_a   1.000
_cell.length_b   1.000
_cell.length_c   1.000
_cell.angle_alpha   90.00
_cell.angle_beta   90.00
_cell.angle_gamma   90.00
#
_symmetry.space_group_name_H-M   'P 1'
#
loop_
_entity.id
_entity.type
_entity.pdbx_description
1 polymer ?
#
loop_
_entity_poly.entity_id
_entity_poly.type
_entity_poly.pdbx_seq_one_letter_code
_entity_poly.pdbx_strand_id
1 'polypeptide(L)'
;KSDFLSYVKLWNWYEKANAEKESNRKLEAELHRRYLSVRRLREWRDVRRQLVQLTDELGWRRNTSPATFEQVHRALLTGLLGNIGSKAVESDFRAPPYLGARGIKFWIWPGSARAKKAGRWILAAEIVETSRMFARCVADIEPEWIEAAAGDLLRRNWTEPHWEKSRGEVVAFERGTLYGLTIYQQRRVSFAPHDPKLARELFIRQALVEGEWDGRAEFYAHNARLVREIQDLEHKTRRPDVLVDDELMFAFYDERIPADVVSTPTLLKWLKATSRDDPKALFMSRDELMRHDASGVTNRYFPKTMEMAGISMALNYHFEPGSPRDGLTLAVPLYALNQLDAVRAEWLVPGMVKEKAQTLLKSLPQKIRRHCVPIADFAGGFFTRTKEGEPQAKGFLEALAD
;
A
#
# COMPACT_ATOMS: atom_id res chain seq x y z
N LYS A 1 8.83 6.52 38.41
CA LYS A 1 8.19 5.78 37.30
C LYS A 1 8.30 4.24 37.47
N SER A 2 8.82 3.73 38.61
CA SER A 2 9.02 2.31 38.83
C SER A 2 9.02 1.93 40.29
N ASP A 3 8.25 0.89 40.65
CA ASP A 3 8.30 0.27 41.98
C ASP A 3 9.59 -0.55 42.16
N PHE A 4 10.11 -1.16 41.07
CA PHE A 4 11.39 -1.90 41.11
C PHE A 4 12.54 -1.03 41.58
N LEU A 5 12.63 0.22 41.12
CA LEU A 5 13.67 1.16 41.58
C LEU A 5 13.47 1.60 43.04
N SER A 6 12.26 1.49 43.59
CA SER A 6 12.04 1.71 45.00
C SER A 6 12.73 0.66 45.85
N TYR A 7 12.75 -0.61 45.41
CA TYR A 7 13.53 -1.67 46.05
C TYR A 7 15.04 -1.41 45.97
N VAL A 8 15.56 -0.92 44.86
CA VAL A 8 16.97 -0.55 44.74
C VAL A 8 17.34 0.56 45.72
N LYS A 9 16.47 1.57 45.86
CA LYS A 9 16.66 2.67 46.83
C LYS A 9 16.63 2.15 48.28
N LEU A 10 15.68 1.26 48.59
CA LEU A 10 15.59 0.63 49.91
C LEU A 10 16.83 -0.21 50.18
N TRP A 11 17.31 -0.98 49.25
CA TRP A 11 18.52 -1.76 49.36
C TRP A 11 19.75 -0.91 49.65
N ASN A 12 19.98 0.15 48.88
CA ASN A 12 21.10 1.04 49.07
C ASN A 12 21.08 1.72 50.44
N TRP A 13 19.88 2.13 50.87
CA TRP A 13 19.70 2.68 52.21
C TRP A 13 20.00 1.63 53.30
N TYR A 14 19.53 0.40 53.15
CA TYR A 14 19.75 -0.68 54.10
C TYR A 14 21.24 -1.08 54.20
N GLU A 15 21.92 -1.19 53.07
CA GLU A 15 23.39 -1.49 53.04
C GLU A 15 24.17 -0.40 53.77
N LYS A 16 23.86 0.87 53.50
CA LYS A 16 24.46 2.00 54.19
C LYS A 16 24.16 1.96 55.70
N ALA A 17 22.92 1.80 56.09
CA ALA A 17 22.52 1.74 57.48
C ALA A 17 23.17 0.53 58.23
N ASN A 18 23.35 -0.61 57.52
CA ASN A 18 24.00 -1.78 58.08
C ASN A 18 25.53 -1.61 58.19
N ALA A 19 26.16 -0.86 57.29
CA ALA A 19 27.59 -0.54 57.36
C ALA A 19 27.93 0.48 58.47
N GLU A 20 27.04 1.45 58.65
CA GLU A 20 27.24 2.56 59.59
C GLU A 20 26.60 2.30 60.96
N LYS A 21 26.05 1.11 61.22
CA LYS A 21 25.35 0.78 62.46
C LYS A 21 26.25 0.81 63.67
N GLU A 22 25.83 1.45 64.72
CA GLU A 22 26.50 1.39 66.02
C GLU A 22 26.29 0.05 66.73
N SER A 23 25.10 -0.50 66.63
CA SER A 23 24.75 -1.79 67.14
C SER A 23 23.59 -2.45 66.37
N ASN A 24 23.51 -3.79 66.38
CA ASN A 24 22.41 -4.49 65.76
C ASN A 24 21.04 -4.10 66.38
N ARG A 25 20.98 -3.84 67.69
CA ARG A 25 19.75 -3.43 68.38
C ARG A 25 19.25 -2.07 67.87
N LYS A 26 20.15 -1.09 67.64
CA LYS A 26 19.79 0.22 67.08
C LYS A 26 19.29 0.11 65.64
N LEU A 27 19.95 -0.71 64.83
CA LEU A 27 19.50 -0.99 63.45
C LEU A 27 18.12 -1.63 63.41
N GLU A 28 17.87 -2.65 64.26
CA GLU A 28 16.57 -3.29 64.35
C GLU A 28 15.48 -2.33 64.79
N ALA A 29 15.73 -1.46 65.76
CA ALA A 29 14.81 -0.41 66.18
C ALA A 29 14.48 0.58 65.07
N GLU A 30 15.48 0.96 64.25
CA GLU A 30 15.29 1.83 63.06
C GLU A 30 14.47 1.13 61.97
N LEU A 31 14.72 -0.16 61.73
CA LEU A 31 13.95 -0.95 60.77
C LEU A 31 12.47 -1.07 61.18
N HIS A 32 12.23 -1.38 62.47
CA HIS A 32 10.87 -1.43 63.03
C HIS A 32 10.13 -0.12 62.90
N ARG A 33 10.80 1.00 63.16
CA ARG A 33 10.24 2.36 63.05
C ARG A 33 9.81 2.68 61.60
N ARG A 34 10.47 2.06 60.59
CA ARG A 34 10.14 2.18 59.16
C ARG A 34 9.23 1.05 58.67
N TYR A 35 8.66 0.24 59.56
CA TYR A 35 7.81 -0.90 59.20
C TYR A 35 8.50 -1.93 58.34
N LEU A 36 9.85 -2.08 58.48
CA LEU A 36 10.66 -3.03 57.72
C LEU A 36 10.92 -4.27 58.55
N SER A 37 10.75 -5.45 57.96
CA SER A 37 11.01 -6.77 58.60
C SER A 37 12.50 -7.07 58.55
N VAL A 38 13.12 -7.18 59.73
CA VAL A 38 14.52 -7.60 59.90
C VAL A 38 14.78 -8.93 59.26
N ARG A 39 13.85 -9.89 59.47
CA ARG A 39 13.97 -11.26 58.89
C ARG A 39 13.99 -11.20 57.36
N ARG A 40 13.03 -10.46 56.74
CA ARG A 40 12.94 -10.33 55.29
C ARG A 40 14.17 -9.68 54.66
N LEU A 41 14.75 -8.71 55.34
CA LEU A 41 15.97 -8.03 54.83
C LEU A 41 17.20 -8.94 54.92
N ARG A 42 17.27 -9.81 55.99
CA ARG A 42 18.32 -10.83 56.06
C ARG A 42 18.17 -11.88 54.95
N GLU A 43 16.98 -12.43 54.75
CA GLU A 43 16.68 -13.35 53.64
C GLU A 43 17.06 -12.73 52.28
N TRP A 44 16.67 -11.46 52.03
CA TRP A 44 17.02 -10.74 50.81
C TRP A 44 18.53 -10.62 50.60
N ARG A 45 19.24 -10.28 51.64
CA ARG A 45 20.71 -10.19 51.60
C ARG A 45 21.35 -11.56 51.26
N ASP A 46 20.86 -12.62 51.84
CA ASP A 46 21.40 -13.96 51.62
C ASP A 46 21.14 -14.42 50.17
N VAL A 47 19.93 -14.22 49.66
CA VAL A 47 19.58 -14.49 48.23
C VAL A 47 20.47 -13.66 47.30
N ARG A 48 20.62 -12.39 47.59
CA ARG A 48 21.49 -11.52 46.77
C ARG A 48 22.95 -12.04 46.75
N ARG A 49 23.47 -12.49 47.89
CA ARG A 49 24.81 -13.05 47.96
C ARG A 49 24.97 -14.29 47.09
N GLN A 50 24.02 -15.20 47.11
CA GLN A 50 23.98 -16.37 46.26
C GLN A 50 23.95 -15.99 44.77
N LEU A 51 23.10 -15.04 44.38
CA LEU A 51 23.03 -14.58 42.99
C LEU A 51 24.33 -13.92 42.54
N VAL A 52 24.99 -13.13 43.38
CA VAL A 52 26.30 -12.53 43.10
C VAL A 52 27.34 -13.61 42.86
N GLN A 53 27.38 -14.64 43.72
CA GLN A 53 28.30 -15.76 43.57
C GLN A 53 28.09 -16.49 42.24
N LEU A 54 26.81 -16.79 41.89
CA LEU A 54 26.48 -17.41 40.59
C LEU A 54 26.93 -16.57 39.39
N THR A 55 26.75 -15.24 39.43
CA THR A 55 27.22 -14.38 38.34
C THR A 55 28.74 -14.35 38.21
N ASP A 56 29.48 -14.42 39.35
CA ASP A 56 30.93 -14.51 39.37
C ASP A 56 31.41 -15.88 38.82
N GLU A 57 30.76 -16.99 39.17
CA GLU A 57 31.04 -18.32 38.64
C GLU A 57 30.78 -18.43 37.13
N LEU A 58 29.74 -17.75 36.63
CA LEU A 58 29.43 -17.64 35.18
C LEU A 58 30.37 -16.71 34.43
N GLY A 59 31.30 -16.05 35.09
CA GLY A 59 32.24 -15.12 34.50
C GLY A 59 31.58 -13.81 34.03
N TRP A 60 30.40 -13.47 34.51
CA TRP A 60 29.74 -12.24 34.14
C TRP A 60 30.39 -11.03 34.81
N ARG A 61 30.63 -10.01 34.02
CA ARG A 61 31.18 -8.76 34.54
C ARG A 61 30.06 -7.90 35.13
N ARG A 62 30.23 -7.48 36.36
CA ARG A 62 29.34 -6.51 37.01
C ARG A 62 29.62 -5.11 36.48
N ASN A 63 28.59 -4.32 36.32
CA ASN A 63 28.74 -2.91 35.94
C ASN A 63 29.38 -2.11 37.07
N THR A 64 30.26 -1.19 36.71
CA THR A 64 31.00 -0.30 37.63
C THR A 64 30.25 1.00 37.95
N SER A 65 29.27 1.34 37.14
CA SER A 65 28.37 2.50 37.30
C SER A 65 26.93 2.05 37.48
N PRO A 66 26.08 2.84 38.17
CA PRO A 66 24.65 2.51 38.29
C PRO A 66 24.00 2.36 36.92
N ALA A 67 23.19 1.31 36.75
CA ALA A 67 22.42 1.11 35.54
C ALA A 67 21.33 2.18 35.40
N THR A 68 21.06 2.60 34.19
CA THR A 68 20.00 3.55 33.86
C THR A 68 18.62 2.92 34.05
N PHE A 69 17.57 3.75 34.09
CA PHE A 69 16.17 3.30 34.15
C PHE A 69 15.86 2.29 33.04
N GLU A 70 16.25 2.62 31.81
CA GLU A 70 16.04 1.77 30.63
C GLU A 70 16.76 0.43 30.75
N GLN A 71 18.05 0.44 31.09
CA GLN A 71 18.84 -0.79 31.22
C GLN A 71 18.24 -1.79 32.23
N VAL A 72 17.82 -1.27 33.41
CA VAL A 72 17.17 -2.11 34.45
C VAL A 72 15.90 -2.73 33.93
N HIS A 73 15.02 -1.94 33.31
CA HIS A 73 13.70 -2.44 32.91
C HIS A 73 13.76 -3.28 31.66
N ARG A 74 14.67 -3.04 30.73
CA ARG A 74 14.92 -3.94 29.60
C ARG A 74 15.46 -5.30 30.05
N ALA A 75 16.36 -5.32 31.03
CA ALA A 75 16.83 -6.59 31.61
C ALA A 75 15.71 -7.37 32.30
N LEU A 76 14.87 -6.69 33.12
CA LEU A 76 13.72 -7.33 33.77
C LEU A 76 12.69 -7.85 32.75
N LEU A 77 12.47 -7.11 31.68
CA LEU A 77 11.51 -7.42 30.64
C LEU A 77 11.79 -8.75 29.94
N THR A 78 13.06 -9.12 29.76
CA THR A 78 13.44 -10.41 29.13
C THR A 78 12.89 -11.62 29.88
N GLY A 79 12.78 -11.53 31.20
CA GLY A 79 12.21 -12.59 32.04
C GLY A 79 10.71 -12.45 32.35
N LEU A 80 10.09 -11.32 32.00
CA LEU A 80 8.74 -10.97 32.42
C LEU A 80 7.82 -10.59 31.26
N LEU A 81 8.11 -11.04 30.04
CA LEU A 81 7.32 -10.74 28.85
C LEU A 81 5.83 -11.14 28.96
N GLY A 82 5.52 -12.13 29.81
CA GLY A 82 4.14 -12.53 30.11
C GLY A 82 3.41 -11.58 31.05
N ASN A 83 4.11 -10.66 31.73
CA ASN A 83 3.60 -9.79 32.77
C ASN A 83 3.50 -8.31 32.31
N ILE A 84 3.46 -8.08 31.00
CA ILE A 84 3.25 -6.75 30.42
C ILE A 84 1.76 -6.44 30.31
N GLY A 85 1.43 -5.17 30.31
CA GLY A 85 0.06 -4.72 30.06
C GLY A 85 -0.01 -3.38 29.34
N SER A 86 -1.02 -3.26 28.47
CA SER A 86 -1.39 -2.02 27.80
C SER A 86 -2.68 -1.49 28.38
N LYS A 87 -2.73 -0.21 28.72
CA LYS A 87 -3.93 0.45 29.27
C LYS A 87 -5.05 0.40 28.24
N ALA A 88 -6.23 -0.09 28.62
CA ALA A 88 -7.39 -0.11 27.75
C ALA A 88 -7.80 1.34 27.39
N VAL A 89 -8.04 1.57 26.10
CA VAL A 89 -8.42 2.91 25.56
C VAL A 89 -9.90 3.16 25.80
N GLU A 90 -10.73 2.14 25.59
CA GLU A 90 -12.18 2.19 25.80
C GLU A 90 -12.51 1.35 27.04
N SER A 91 -13.09 1.98 28.06
CA SER A 91 -13.46 1.31 29.30
C SER A 91 -14.54 2.09 30.02
N ASP A 92 -15.62 1.41 30.37
CA ASP A 92 -16.70 1.93 31.23
C ASP A 92 -16.28 2.05 32.71
N PHE A 93 -15.07 1.61 33.04
CA PHE A 93 -14.56 1.67 34.39
C PHE A 93 -13.97 3.05 34.69
N ARG A 94 -14.28 3.60 35.88
CA ARG A 94 -13.67 4.82 36.40
C ARG A 94 -12.13 4.75 36.42
N ALA A 95 -11.57 3.58 36.62
CA ALA A 95 -10.16 3.27 36.48
C ALA A 95 -10.02 2.14 35.41
N PRO A 96 -9.59 2.45 34.18
CA PRO A 96 -9.50 1.47 33.11
C PRO A 96 -8.49 0.36 33.48
N PRO A 97 -8.80 -0.91 33.14
CA PRO A 97 -7.86 -2.00 33.33
C PRO A 97 -6.70 -1.94 32.34
N TYR A 98 -5.67 -2.69 32.64
CA TYR A 98 -4.64 -3.05 31.68
C TYR A 98 -5.00 -4.37 31.02
N LEU A 99 -4.83 -4.41 29.70
CA LEU A 99 -4.92 -5.66 28.92
C LEU A 99 -3.55 -6.31 28.96
N GLY A 100 -3.49 -7.51 29.47
CA GLY A 100 -2.28 -8.32 29.55
C GLY A 100 -2.24 -9.46 28.52
N ALA A 101 -1.20 -10.27 28.63
CA ALA A 101 -1.04 -11.46 27.81
C ALA A 101 -2.30 -12.36 27.87
N ARG A 102 -2.64 -13.01 26.73
CA ARG A 102 -3.77 -13.95 26.61
C ARG A 102 -5.15 -13.34 26.94
N GLY A 103 -5.29 -12.02 26.79
CA GLY A 103 -6.56 -11.31 27.05
C GLY A 103 -6.89 -11.08 28.51
N ILE A 104 -5.98 -11.33 29.43
CA ILE A 104 -6.19 -11.09 30.85
C ILE A 104 -6.36 -9.59 31.11
N LYS A 105 -7.42 -9.22 31.85
CA LYS A 105 -7.61 -7.85 32.33
C LYS A 105 -7.15 -7.75 33.79
N PHE A 106 -6.31 -6.78 34.10
CA PHE A 106 -5.83 -6.56 35.46
C PHE A 106 -5.72 -5.08 35.81
N TRP A 107 -5.66 -4.79 37.09
CA TRP A 107 -5.48 -3.45 37.63
C TRP A 107 -4.17 -3.36 38.39
N ILE A 108 -3.61 -2.17 38.50
CA ILE A 108 -2.45 -1.95 39.34
C ILE A 108 -2.88 -2.02 40.82
N TRP A 109 -2.11 -2.74 41.62
CA TRP A 109 -2.35 -2.83 43.06
C TRP A 109 -2.42 -1.44 43.71
N PRO A 110 -3.45 -1.14 44.55
CA PRO A 110 -3.62 0.20 45.14
C PRO A 110 -2.43 0.70 45.96
N GLY A 111 -1.63 -0.22 46.55
CA GLY A 111 -0.41 0.13 47.29
C GLY A 111 0.81 0.43 46.44
N SER A 112 0.72 0.28 45.12
CA SER A 112 1.81 0.70 44.20
C SER A 112 1.90 2.23 44.12
N ALA A 113 3.13 2.74 44.11
CA ALA A 113 3.37 4.16 43.84
C ALA A 113 2.92 4.58 42.42
N ARG A 114 2.65 3.60 41.54
CA ARG A 114 2.20 3.83 40.16
C ARG A 114 0.69 3.77 39.96
N ALA A 115 -0.09 3.35 40.97
CA ALA A 115 -1.53 3.12 40.85
C ALA A 115 -2.33 4.26 40.20
N LYS A 116 -1.93 5.54 40.45
CA LYS A 116 -2.63 6.73 39.94
C LYS A 116 -1.96 7.38 38.73
N LYS A 117 -0.70 7.03 38.40
CA LYS A 117 0.15 7.78 37.43
C LYS A 117 0.91 6.84 36.46
N ALA A 118 0.47 5.61 36.31
CA ALA A 118 1.12 4.66 35.40
C ALA A 118 0.89 5.05 33.92
N GLY A 119 1.87 4.78 33.11
CA GLY A 119 1.85 5.03 31.68
C GLY A 119 0.91 4.10 30.92
N ARG A 120 0.96 4.18 29.57
CA ARG A 120 0.17 3.31 28.69
C ARG A 120 0.64 1.86 28.76
N TRP A 121 1.94 1.65 28.80
CA TRP A 121 2.56 0.33 28.88
C TRP A 121 3.23 0.13 30.23
N ILE A 122 2.99 -1.01 30.84
CA ILE A 122 3.59 -1.37 32.13
C ILE A 122 4.15 -2.78 32.12
N LEU A 123 5.17 -2.97 32.92
CA LEU A 123 5.73 -4.24 33.31
C LEU A 123 5.39 -4.51 34.78
N ALA A 124 4.93 -5.71 35.12
CA ALA A 124 4.68 -6.13 36.49
C ALA A 124 5.63 -7.25 36.91
N ALA A 125 6.04 -7.28 38.17
CA ALA A 125 6.80 -8.43 38.71
C ALA A 125 5.89 -9.67 38.81
N GLU A 126 4.65 -9.47 39.22
CA GLU A 126 3.66 -10.55 39.34
C GLU A 126 2.25 -10.01 39.08
N ILE A 127 1.38 -10.89 38.60
CA ILE A 127 -0.05 -10.68 38.48
C ILE A 127 -0.74 -11.69 39.35
N VAL A 128 -1.47 -11.23 40.36
CA VAL A 128 -2.10 -12.07 41.40
C VAL A 128 -3.61 -11.93 41.38
N GLU A 129 -4.31 -13.03 41.60
CA GLU A 129 -5.74 -13.05 41.74
C GLU A 129 -6.13 -12.88 43.21
N THR A 130 -7.02 -11.92 43.47
CA THR A 130 -7.65 -11.73 44.80
C THR A 130 -9.16 -11.52 44.57
N SER A 131 -9.73 -10.35 44.87
CA SER A 131 -11.08 -10.00 44.44
C SER A 131 -11.18 -9.74 42.94
N ARG A 132 -10.06 -9.44 42.33
CA ARG A 132 -9.79 -9.31 40.87
C ARG A 132 -8.29 -9.50 40.62
N MET A 133 -7.89 -9.51 39.35
CA MET A 133 -6.47 -9.59 38.99
C MET A 133 -5.75 -8.28 39.28
N PHE A 134 -4.65 -8.33 40.03
CA PHE A 134 -3.82 -7.15 40.33
C PHE A 134 -2.37 -7.38 39.95
N ALA A 135 -1.79 -6.37 39.28
CA ALA A 135 -0.35 -6.25 39.03
C ALA A 135 0.36 -5.65 40.23
N ARG A 136 1.36 -6.33 40.76
CA ARG A 136 2.21 -5.84 41.86
C ARG A 136 3.60 -5.52 41.35
N CYS A 137 4.22 -4.53 41.99
CA CYS A 137 5.55 -4.04 41.62
C CYS A 137 5.65 -3.71 40.14
N VAL A 138 5.14 -2.56 39.75
CA VAL A 138 5.00 -2.15 38.35
C VAL A 138 5.96 -1.04 37.97
N ALA A 139 6.33 -1.03 36.70
CA ALA A 139 7.08 0.05 36.06
C ALA A 139 6.49 0.44 34.72
N ASP A 140 6.63 1.72 34.35
CA ASP A 140 6.35 2.16 33.00
C ASP A 140 7.45 1.64 32.06
N ILE A 141 7.05 1.17 30.86
CA ILE A 141 7.95 0.68 29.81
C ILE A 141 7.52 1.24 28.47
N GLU A 142 8.41 1.14 27.47
CA GLU A 142 8.15 1.56 26.10
C GLU A 142 7.95 0.34 25.19
N PRO A 143 7.04 0.43 24.19
CA PRO A 143 6.73 -0.69 23.30
C PRO A 143 7.96 -1.16 22.50
N GLU A 144 8.90 -0.30 22.18
CA GLU A 144 10.15 -0.62 21.49
C GLU A 144 11.02 -1.57 22.33
N TRP A 145 10.96 -1.46 23.66
CA TRP A 145 11.69 -2.40 24.55
C TRP A 145 11.06 -3.78 24.54
N ILE A 146 9.71 -3.83 24.41
CA ILE A 146 8.98 -5.10 24.31
C ILE A 146 9.37 -5.79 23.00
N GLU A 147 9.40 -5.06 21.90
CA GLU A 147 9.80 -5.59 20.59
C GLU A 147 11.21 -6.16 20.62
N ALA A 148 12.16 -5.40 21.17
CA ALA A 148 13.55 -5.82 21.27
C ALA A 148 13.74 -7.06 22.18
N ALA A 149 13.00 -7.14 23.30
CA ALA A 149 13.08 -8.27 24.24
C ALA A 149 12.35 -9.53 23.73
N ALA A 150 11.27 -9.35 22.97
CA ALA A 150 10.45 -10.45 22.45
C ALA A 150 11.12 -11.23 21.32
N GLY A 151 11.93 -10.56 20.48
CA GLY A 151 12.61 -11.22 19.37
C GLY A 151 11.65 -12.05 18.49
N ASP A 152 11.92 -13.34 18.40
CA ASP A 152 11.14 -14.31 17.61
C ASP A 152 9.77 -14.67 18.23
N LEU A 153 9.53 -14.32 19.49
CA LEU A 153 8.21 -14.50 20.12
C LEU A 153 7.17 -13.50 19.59
N LEU A 154 7.63 -12.39 18.99
CA LEU A 154 6.76 -11.39 18.38
C LEU A 154 6.23 -11.92 17.05
N ARG A 155 4.92 -12.09 16.96
CA ARG A 155 4.26 -12.44 15.69
C ARG A 155 4.04 -11.19 14.87
N ARG A 156 4.59 -11.18 13.66
CA ARG A 156 4.45 -10.09 12.70
C ARG A 156 3.49 -10.50 11.59
N ASN A 157 2.58 -9.61 11.24
CA ASN A 157 1.68 -9.75 10.10
C ASN A 157 1.80 -8.48 9.25
N TRP A 158 1.77 -8.68 7.92
CA TRP A 158 1.80 -7.61 6.94
C TRP A 158 0.46 -7.59 6.21
N THR A 159 -0.14 -6.42 6.14
CA THR A 159 -1.45 -6.22 5.49
C THR A 159 -1.37 -5.12 4.47
N GLU A 160 -2.28 -5.17 3.49
CA GLU A 160 -2.46 -4.13 2.47
C GLU A 160 -1.16 -3.78 1.74
N PRO A 161 -0.42 -4.76 1.16
CA PRO A 161 0.74 -4.45 0.36
C PRO A 161 0.32 -3.64 -0.88
N HIS A 162 0.98 -2.51 -1.12
CA HIS A 162 0.70 -1.61 -2.21
C HIS A 162 1.95 -0.84 -2.65
N TRP A 163 1.92 -0.34 -3.88
CA TRP A 163 2.97 0.53 -4.39
C TRP A 163 2.92 1.91 -3.72
N GLU A 164 4.03 2.37 -3.21
CA GLU A 164 4.18 3.73 -2.69
C GLU A 164 5.12 4.53 -3.60
N LYS A 165 4.54 5.37 -4.44
CA LYS A 165 5.23 6.17 -5.46
C LYS A 165 6.36 7.02 -4.89
N SER A 166 6.11 7.69 -3.75
CA SER A 166 7.09 8.55 -3.07
C SER A 166 8.33 7.80 -2.57
N ARG A 167 8.18 6.52 -2.22
CA ARG A 167 9.29 5.66 -1.77
C ARG A 167 9.91 4.86 -2.91
N GLY A 168 9.19 4.69 -4.01
CA GLY A 168 9.61 3.89 -5.15
C GLY A 168 9.74 2.41 -4.83
N GLU A 169 8.92 1.91 -3.89
CA GLU A 169 8.89 0.51 -3.47
C GLU A 169 7.49 0.07 -3.05
N VAL A 170 7.27 -1.23 -2.99
CA VAL A 170 6.05 -1.79 -2.40
C VAL A 170 6.19 -1.79 -0.89
N VAL A 171 5.21 -1.18 -0.21
CA VAL A 171 5.12 -1.11 1.24
C VAL A 171 3.93 -1.91 1.75
N ALA A 172 3.98 -2.32 3.02
CA ALA A 172 2.86 -2.92 3.71
C ALA A 172 2.75 -2.34 5.13
N PHE A 173 1.59 -2.50 5.75
CA PHE A 173 1.39 -2.17 7.15
C PHE A 173 1.73 -3.37 8.02
N GLU A 174 2.80 -3.25 8.81
CA GLU A 174 3.21 -4.25 9.77
C GLU A 174 2.47 -4.08 11.09
N ARG A 175 1.98 -5.20 11.63
CA ARG A 175 1.41 -5.32 12.96
C ARG A 175 2.20 -6.35 13.76
N GLY A 176 2.71 -5.94 14.92
CA GLY A 176 3.39 -6.82 15.87
C GLY A 176 2.49 -7.21 17.03
N THR A 177 2.37 -8.50 17.31
CA THR A 177 1.58 -9.04 18.44
C THR A 177 2.41 -9.98 19.30
N LEU A 178 2.30 -9.83 20.62
CA LEU A 178 2.94 -10.69 21.61
C LEU A 178 1.89 -11.26 22.56
N TYR A 179 1.74 -12.58 22.60
CA TYR A 179 0.74 -13.28 23.43
C TYR A 179 -0.69 -12.71 23.30
N GLY A 180 -1.06 -12.27 22.11
CA GLY A 180 -2.37 -11.65 21.83
C GLY A 180 -2.45 -10.14 22.07
N LEU A 181 -1.43 -9.52 22.67
CA LEU A 181 -1.33 -8.06 22.79
C LEU A 181 -0.79 -7.44 21.50
N THR A 182 -1.46 -6.43 20.99
CA THR A 182 -0.93 -5.61 19.89
C THR A 182 0.08 -4.63 20.45
N ILE A 183 1.36 -4.83 20.12
CA ILE A 183 2.47 -3.97 20.57
C ILE A 183 2.53 -2.71 19.72
N TYR A 184 2.45 -2.89 18.39
CA TYR A 184 2.32 -1.80 17.41
C TYR A 184 1.46 -2.26 16.23
N GLN A 185 0.93 -1.29 15.50
CA GLN A 185 0.14 -1.50 14.30
C GLN A 185 0.35 -0.37 13.31
N GLN A 186 0.03 -0.61 12.04
CA GLN A 186 0.14 0.37 10.96
C GLN A 186 1.56 0.95 10.80
N ARG A 187 2.58 0.17 11.12
CA ARG A 187 3.96 0.53 10.82
C ARG A 187 4.24 0.28 9.35
N ARG A 188 4.53 1.31 8.59
CA ARG A 188 4.90 1.15 7.17
C ARG A 188 6.30 0.57 7.06
N VAL A 189 6.40 -0.56 6.35
CA VAL A 189 7.66 -1.28 6.10
C VAL A 189 7.80 -1.63 4.63
N SER A 190 9.03 -1.81 4.16
CA SER A 190 9.27 -2.39 2.83
C SER A 190 8.75 -3.84 2.79
N PHE A 191 7.98 -4.18 1.77
CA PHE A 191 7.33 -5.48 1.69
C PHE A 191 8.17 -6.54 0.97
N ALA A 192 9.07 -6.13 0.08
CA ALA A 192 9.90 -7.04 -0.72
C ALA A 192 10.71 -8.08 0.07
N PRO A 193 11.24 -7.80 1.31
CA PRO A 193 11.91 -8.81 2.11
C PRO A 193 11.01 -9.93 2.63
N HIS A 194 9.69 -9.71 2.68
CA HIS A 194 8.71 -10.64 3.25
C HIS A 194 8.06 -11.52 2.18
N ASP A 195 7.70 -10.93 1.05
CA ASP A 195 7.19 -11.64 -0.12
C ASP A 195 7.70 -10.97 -1.41
N PRO A 196 8.88 -11.39 -1.90
CA PRO A 196 9.48 -10.80 -3.10
C PRO A 196 8.63 -10.99 -4.36
N LYS A 197 7.88 -12.12 -4.44
CA LYS A 197 7.06 -12.42 -5.62
C LYS A 197 5.88 -11.47 -5.71
N LEU A 198 5.12 -11.34 -4.64
CA LEU A 198 3.99 -10.43 -4.61
C LEU A 198 4.45 -8.96 -4.70
N ALA A 199 5.57 -8.60 -4.08
CA ALA A 199 6.15 -7.25 -4.21
C ALA A 199 6.51 -6.94 -5.67
N ARG A 200 7.10 -7.89 -6.40
CA ARG A 200 7.42 -7.73 -7.81
C ARG A 200 6.15 -7.60 -8.67
N GLU A 201 5.15 -8.42 -8.43
CA GLU A 201 3.88 -8.35 -9.15
C GLU A 201 3.20 -6.98 -8.94
N LEU A 202 3.09 -6.51 -7.70
CA LEU A 202 2.51 -5.20 -7.37
C LEU A 202 3.34 -4.06 -7.96
N PHE A 203 4.67 -4.16 -7.95
CA PHE A 203 5.54 -3.18 -8.60
C PHE A 203 5.27 -3.08 -10.10
N ILE A 204 5.20 -4.21 -10.81
CA ILE A 204 4.94 -4.20 -12.25
C ILE A 204 3.52 -3.67 -12.53
N ARG A 205 2.49 -4.17 -11.84
CA ARG A 205 1.10 -3.76 -12.06
C ARG A 205 0.89 -2.29 -11.75
N GLN A 206 1.18 -1.88 -10.52
CA GLN A 206 0.82 -0.54 -10.06
C GLN A 206 1.79 0.55 -10.55
N ALA A 207 3.09 0.28 -10.55
CA ALA A 207 4.06 1.28 -11.00
C ALA A 207 4.14 1.38 -12.53
N LEU A 208 4.30 0.25 -13.23
CA LEU A 208 4.63 0.27 -14.67
C LEU A 208 3.39 0.18 -15.56
N VAL A 209 2.40 -0.65 -15.23
CA VAL A 209 1.19 -0.83 -16.02
C VAL A 209 0.18 0.28 -15.74
N GLU A 210 -0.19 0.52 -14.47
CA GLU A 210 -1.15 1.56 -14.09
C GLU A 210 -0.57 2.99 -14.18
N GLY A 211 0.74 3.11 -14.40
CA GLY A 211 1.35 4.41 -14.66
C GLY A 211 1.73 5.22 -13.41
N GLU A 212 1.75 4.58 -12.23
CA GLU A 212 2.08 5.23 -10.96
C GLU A 212 3.60 5.32 -10.67
N TRP A 213 4.42 5.39 -11.71
CA TRP A 213 5.87 5.51 -11.61
C TRP A 213 6.38 6.89 -11.99
N ASP A 214 7.21 7.51 -11.13
CA ASP A 214 7.82 8.83 -11.37
C ASP A 214 9.18 8.78 -12.09
N GLY A 215 9.63 7.60 -12.50
CA GLY A 215 10.91 7.43 -13.16
C GLY A 215 10.97 8.11 -14.53
N ARG A 216 12.13 8.74 -14.85
CA ARG A 216 12.38 9.45 -16.11
C ARG A 216 13.09 8.57 -17.14
N ALA A 217 12.77 7.28 -17.21
CA ALA A 217 13.38 6.38 -18.19
C ALA A 217 12.72 6.54 -19.57
N GLU A 218 13.51 6.46 -20.64
CA GLU A 218 13.06 6.64 -22.02
C GLU A 218 12.00 5.62 -22.43
N PHE A 219 12.17 4.34 -22.03
CA PHE A 219 11.18 3.29 -22.33
C PHE A 219 9.81 3.64 -21.77
N TYR A 220 9.73 4.19 -20.57
CA TYR A 220 8.47 4.50 -19.92
C TYR A 220 7.72 5.63 -20.63
N ALA A 221 8.44 6.67 -21.03
CA ALA A 221 7.87 7.77 -21.82
C ALA A 221 7.43 7.29 -23.22
N HIS A 222 8.18 6.37 -23.84
CA HIS A 222 7.84 5.74 -25.10
C HIS A 222 6.55 4.91 -24.97
N ASN A 223 6.51 4.01 -24.01
CA ASN A 223 5.36 3.10 -23.79
C ASN A 223 4.10 3.90 -23.44
N ALA A 224 4.19 4.92 -22.57
CA ALA A 224 3.06 5.79 -22.22
C ALA A 224 2.52 6.58 -23.45
N ARG A 225 3.38 6.93 -24.40
CA ARG A 225 2.95 7.56 -25.67
C ARG A 225 2.24 6.56 -26.56
N LEU A 226 2.80 5.35 -26.70
CA LEU A 226 2.24 4.28 -27.50
C LEU A 226 0.85 3.85 -26.98
N VAL A 227 0.69 3.72 -25.67
CA VAL A 227 -0.61 3.42 -25.03
C VAL A 227 -1.63 4.49 -25.37
N ARG A 228 -1.27 5.78 -25.26
CA ARG A 228 -2.17 6.89 -25.64
C ARG A 228 -2.55 6.87 -27.12
N GLU A 229 -1.59 6.57 -28.00
CA GLU A 229 -1.87 6.46 -29.44
C GLU A 229 -2.87 5.34 -29.75
N ILE A 230 -2.78 4.20 -29.05
CA ILE A 230 -3.72 3.08 -29.20
C ILE A 230 -5.09 3.43 -28.62
N GLN A 231 -5.16 4.07 -27.45
CA GLN A 231 -6.42 4.57 -26.87
C GLN A 231 -7.12 5.59 -27.79
N ASP A 232 -6.36 6.49 -28.41
CA ASP A 232 -6.90 7.42 -29.42
C ASP A 232 -7.49 6.68 -30.64
N LEU A 233 -6.88 5.55 -31.04
CA LEU A 233 -7.41 4.73 -32.11
C LEU A 233 -8.69 4.02 -31.74
N GLU A 234 -8.80 3.54 -30.50
CA GLU A 234 -10.00 2.94 -29.96
C GLU A 234 -11.18 3.91 -29.97
N HIS A 235 -10.99 5.13 -29.46
CA HIS A 235 -12.01 6.17 -29.53
C HIS A 235 -12.46 6.47 -30.96
N LYS A 236 -11.54 6.41 -31.94
CA LYS A 236 -11.85 6.62 -33.35
C LYS A 236 -12.63 5.48 -33.97
N THR A 237 -12.31 4.24 -33.60
CA THR A 237 -12.91 3.06 -34.22
C THR A 237 -14.18 2.60 -33.55
N ARG A 238 -14.51 3.14 -32.37
CA ARG A 238 -15.60 2.69 -31.51
C ARG A 238 -15.55 1.19 -31.20
N ARG A 239 -14.34 0.64 -31.15
CA ARG A 239 -14.07 -0.78 -30.89
C ARG A 239 -13.35 -0.96 -29.55
N PRO A 240 -14.05 -1.41 -28.50
CA PRO A 240 -13.44 -1.65 -27.19
C PRO A 240 -12.47 -2.83 -27.17
N ASP A 241 -12.41 -3.63 -28.21
CA ASP A 241 -11.56 -4.82 -28.37
C ASP A 241 -10.18 -4.54 -28.95
N VAL A 242 -9.89 -3.28 -29.30
CA VAL A 242 -8.56 -2.84 -29.77
C VAL A 242 -7.67 -2.43 -28.59
N LEU A 243 -8.25 -2.36 -27.40
CA LEU A 243 -7.63 -1.86 -26.18
C LEU A 243 -6.30 -2.51 -25.84
N VAL A 244 -5.45 -1.66 -25.29
CA VAL A 244 -4.30 -2.08 -24.49
C VAL A 244 -4.81 -2.96 -23.35
N ASP A 245 -4.42 -4.22 -23.35
CA ASP A 245 -4.71 -5.11 -22.25
C ASP A 245 -3.64 -4.97 -21.19
N ASP A 246 -4.04 -4.56 -19.98
CA ASP A 246 -3.13 -4.46 -18.84
C ASP A 246 -2.42 -5.79 -18.56
N GLU A 247 -3.08 -6.94 -18.83
CA GLU A 247 -2.45 -8.26 -18.69
C GLU A 247 -1.37 -8.50 -19.74
N LEU A 248 -1.52 -8.00 -20.96
CA LEU A 248 -0.46 -8.06 -21.97
C LEU A 248 0.73 -7.18 -21.59
N MET A 249 0.46 -5.98 -21.06
CA MET A 249 1.52 -5.11 -20.54
C MET A 249 2.24 -5.74 -19.35
N PHE A 250 1.48 -6.36 -18.45
CA PHE A 250 2.04 -7.08 -17.31
C PHE A 250 2.93 -8.23 -17.80
N ALA A 251 2.43 -9.08 -18.68
CA ALA A 251 3.18 -10.22 -19.22
C ALA A 251 4.47 -9.77 -19.92
N PHE A 252 4.42 -8.67 -20.69
CA PHE A 252 5.59 -8.10 -21.34
C PHE A 252 6.69 -7.73 -20.34
N TYR A 253 6.32 -7.02 -19.25
CA TYR A 253 7.27 -6.65 -18.22
C TYR A 253 7.73 -7.85 -17.38
N ASP A 254 6.80 -8.76 -17.06
CA ASP A 254 7.09 -9.94 -16.24
C ASP A 254 8.11 -10.89 -16.90
N GLU A 255 8.04 -11.03 -18.23
CA GLU A 255 8.99 -11.84 -19.00
C GLU A 255 10.40 -11.23 -19.06
N ARG A 256 10.50 -9.90 -19.10
CA ARG A 256 11.76 -9.18 -19.38
C ARG A 256 12.47 -8.69 -18.12
N ILE A 257 11.73 -8.34 -17.07
CA ILE A 257 12.28 -7.83 -15.84
C ILE A 257 12.70 -8.99 -14.92
N PRO A 258 13.96 -9.06 -14.46
CA PRO A 258 14.42 -10.12 -13.56
C PRO A 258 13.65 -10.20 -12.24
N ALA A 259 13.66 -11.38 -11.62
CA ALA A 259 12.91 -11.67 -10.40
C ALA A 259 13.36 -10.85 -9.16
N ASP A 260 14.59 -10.35 -9.15
CA ASP A 260 15.16 -9.52 -8.08
C ASP A 260 14.85 -8.01 -8.22
N VAL A 261 14.20 -7.62 -9.32
CA VAL A 261 13.78 -6.24 -9.55
C VAL A 261 12.38 -6.01 -8.99
N VAL A 262 12.31 -5.43 -7.81
CA VAL A 262 11.06 -5.26 -7.02
C VAL A 262 10.78 -3.81 -6.62
N SER A 263 11.56 -2.86 -7.13
CA SER A 263 11.48 -1.44 -6.74
C SER A 263 12.13 -0.53 -7.78
N THR A 264 11.88 0.78 -7.70
CA THR A 264 12.55 1.78 -8.56
C THR A 264 14.08 1.70 -8.50
N PRO A 265 14.74 1.64 -7.33
CA PRO A 265 16.20 1.54 -7.28
C PRO A 265 16.75 0.28 -7.97
N THR A 266 16.09 -0.87 -7.78
CA THR A 266 16.51 -2.13 -8.41
C THR A 266 16.29 -2.09 -9.91
N LEU A 267 15.16 -1.54 -10.38
CA LEU A 267 14.89 -1.34 -11.81
C LEU A 267 15.94 -0.42 -12.47
N LEU A 268 16.22 0.72 -11.88
CA LEU A 268 17.21 1.66 -12.45
C LEU A 268 18.62 1.06 -12.49
N LYS A 269 19.00 0.30 -11.48
CA LYS A 269 20.29 -0.42 -11.44
C LYS A 269 20.36 -1.46 -12.56
N TRP A 270 19.31 -2.25 -12.73
CA TRP A 270 19.23 -3.26 -13.79
C TRP A 270 19.22 -2.61 -15.18
N LEU A 271 18.41 -1.58 -15.41
CA LEU A 271 18.38 -0.85 -16.68
C LEU A 271 19.75 -0.30 -17.09
N LYS A 272 20.50 0.26 -16.14
CA LYS A 272 21.85 0.76 -16.41
C LYS A 272 22.82 -0.34 -16.85
N ALA A 273 22.65 -1.56 -16.35
CA ALA A 273 23.45 -2.70 -16.76
C ALA A 273 23.01 -3.21 -18.15
N THR A 274 21.70 -3.40 -18.35
CA THR A 274 21.11 -3.99 -19.56
C THR A 274 21.20 -3.03 -20.77
N SER A 275 21.13 -1.71 -20.56
CA SER A 275 21.20 -0.71 -21.65
C SER A 275 22.50 -0.76 -22.46
N ARG A 276 23.54 -1.44 -21.99
CA ARG A 276 24.79 -1.65 -22.74
C ARG A 276 24.64 -2.71 -23.84
N ASP A 277 23.85 -3.75 -23.54
CA ASP A 277 23.69 -4.91 -24.43
C ASP A 277 22.36 -4.83 -25.21
N ASP A 278 21.29 -4.38 -24.56
CA ASP A 278 19.97 -4.16 -25.16
C ASP A 278 19.34 -2.84 -24.66
N PRO A 279 19.56 -1.73 -25.37
CA PRO A 279 19.01 -0.44 -24.99
C PRO A 279 17.49 -0.34 -25.15
N LYS A 280 16.85 -1.32 -25.81
CA LYS A 280 15.41 -1.34 -26.06
C LYS A 280 14.67 -2.47 -25.34
N ALA A 281 15.28 -3.13 -24.36
CA ALA A 281 14.72 -4.28 -23.65
C ALA A 281 13.27 -4.08 -23.14
N LEU A 282 12.91 -2.87 -22.72
CA LEU A 282 11.57 -2.55 -22.17
C LEU A 282 10.74 -1.63 -23.09
N PHE A 283 11.15 -1.43 -24.35
CA PHE A 283 10.34 -0.66 -25.30
C PHE A 283 9.30 -1.59 -25.93
N MET A 284 8.03 -1.28 -25.72
CA MET A 284 6.92 -2.02 -26.29
C MET A 284 6.74 -1.66 -27.76
N SER A 285 6.34 -2.63 -28.56
CA SER A 285 5.84 -2.43 -29.91
C SER A 285 4.31 -2.40 -29.91
N ARG A 286 3.75 -1.88 -31.03
CA ARG A 286 2.29 -1.80 -31.20
C ARG A 286 1.64 -3.18 -31.20
N ASP A 287 2.31 -4.18 -31.82
CA ASP A 287 1.79 -5.54 -31.96
C ASP A 287 1.73 -6.28 -30.61
N GLU A 288 2.64 -5.97 -29.68
CA GLU A 288 2.66 -6.53 -28.32
C GLU A 288 1.55 -6.00 -27.43
N LEU A 289 0.97 -4.83 -27.76
CA LEU A 289 -0.07 -4.16 -26.93
C LEU A 289 -1.48 -4.42 -27.43
N MET A 290 -1.66 -4.93 -28.66
CA MET A 290 -3.00 -5.04 -29.27
C MET A 290 -3.47 -6.50 -29.27
N ARG A 291 -4.68 -6.75 -28.75
CA ARG A 291 -5.32 -8.07 -28.76
C ARG A 291 -5.72 -8.54 -30.17
N HIS A 292 -6.04 -7.60 -31.06
CA HIS A 292 -6.49 -7.88 -32.42
C HIS A 292 -5.83 -6.92 -33.43
N ASP A 293 -5.61 -7.45 -34.63
CA ASP A 293 -5.12 -6.66 -35.73
C ASP A 293 -6.13 -5.53 -36.06
N ALA A 294 -5.74 -4.29 -35.79
CA ALA A 294 -6.50 -3.12 -36.18
C ALA A 294 -6.39 -2.86 -37.69
N SER A 295 -6.31 -3.89 -38.48
CA SER A 295 -6.31 -3.81 -39.94
C SER A 295 -7.57 -3.07 -40.39
N GLY A 296 -7.38 -1.92 -41.02
CA GLY A 296 -8.45 -1.02 -41.46
C GLY A 296 -8.58 0.28 -40.67
N VAL A 297 -7.86 0.44 -39.56
CA VAL A 297 -7.79 1.72 -38.83
C VAL A 297 -6.59 2.53 -39.33
N THR A 298 -6.78 3.22 -40.42
CA THR A 298 -5.76 4.12 -40.99
C THR A 298 -6.21 5.57 -40.83
N ASN A 299 -5.30 6.51 -40.90
CA ASN A 299 -5.64 7.92 -40.96
C ASN A 299 -6.53 8.29 -42.18
N ARG A 300 -6.60 7.40 -43.19
CA ARG A 300 -7.51 7.54 -44.31
C ARG A 300 -8.97 7.34 -43.90
N TYR A 301 -9.25 6.32 -43.11
CA TYR A 301 -10.62 6.01 -42.68
C TYR A 301 -11.07 6.82 -41.43
N PHE A 302 -10.12 7.22 -40.57
CA PHE A 302 -10.34 8.00 -39.37
C PHE A 302 -9.40 9.20 -39.31
N PRO A 303 -9.63 10.24 -40.14
CA PRO A 303 -8.74 11.40 -40.21
C PRO A 303 -8.79 12.23 -38.93
N LYS A 304 -7.64 12.83 -38.57
CA LYS A 304 -7.56 13.76 -37.41
C LYS A 304 -8.07 15.16 -37.77
N THR A 305 -8.06 15.50 -39.04
CA THR A 305 -8.49 16.80 -39.55
C THR A 305 -9.33 16.62 -40.81
N MET A 306 -10.19 17.54 -41.04
CA MET A 306 -10.96 17.64 -42.29
C MET A 306 -10.73 18.99 -42.95
N GLU A 307 -10.54 19.00 -44.27
CA GLU A 307 -10.46 20.22 -45.04
C GLU A 307 -11.78 20.56 -45.70
N MET A 308 -12.31 21.74 -45.40
CA MET A 308 -13.44 22.35 -46.11
C MET A 308 -13.10 23.77 -46.50
N ALA A 309 -13.38 24.15 -47.77
CA ALA A 309 -13.11 25.50 -48.30
C ALA A 309 -11.66 25.99 -48.05
N GLY A 310 -10.67 25.07 -48.06
CA GLY A 310 -9.26 25.40 -47.83
C GLY A 310 -8.90 25.60 -46.34
N ILE A 311 -9.83 25.32 -45.42
CA ILE A 311 -9.62 25.43 -43.97
C ILE A 311 -9.53 24.05 -43.38
N SER A 312 -8.45 23.77 -42.62
CA SER A 312 -8.25 22.53 -41.89
C SER A 312 -8.93 22.64 -40.52
N MET A 313 -9.86 21.74 -40.24
CA MET A 313 -10.68 21.67 -39.00
C MET A 313 -10.38 20.40 -38.26
N ALA A 314 -10.20 20.45 -36.92
CA ALA A 314 -9.92 19.29 -36.09
C ALA A 314 -11.17 18.43 -35.89
N LEU A 315 -10.98 17.09 -35.98
CA LEU A 315 -11.95 16.08 -35.69
C LEU A 315 -11.60 15.39 -34.35
N ASN A 316 -12.48 15.57 -33.37
CA ASN A 316 -12.33 14.94 -32.03
C ASN A 316 -13.29 13.75 -31.91
N TYR A 317 -12.73 12.60 -31.66
CA TYR A 317 -13.48 11.36 -31.48
C TYR A 317 -13.64 11.08 -29.99
N HIS A 318 -14.87 10.79 -29.55
CA HIS A 318 -15.18 10.40 -28.18
C HIS A 318 -16.08 9.18 -28.18
N PHE A 319 -15.68 8.14 -27.45
CA PHE A 319 -16.43 6.90 -27.33
C PHE A 319 -16.78 6.64 -25.86
N GLU A 320 -17.99 7.01 -25.47
CA GLU A 320 -18.56 6.82 -24.13
C GLU A 320 -20.06 6.59 -24.27
N PRO A 321 -20.49 5.32 -24.51
CA PRO A 321 -21.88 5.00 -24.71
C PRO A 321 -22.80 5.53 -23.59
N GLY A 322 -23.80 6.34 -23.95
CA GLY A 322 -24.69 7.00 -23.01
C GLY A 322 -24.27 8.39 -22.53
N SER A 323 -23.09 8.86 -22.89
CA SER A 323 -22.63 10.23 -22.65
C SER A 323 -23.19 11.20 -23.69
N PRO A 324 -23.58 12.44 -23.32
CA PRO A 324 -23.94 13.49 -24.28
C PRO A 324 -22.78 13.88 -25.22
N ARG A 325 -21.54 13.49 -24.89
CA ARG A 325 -20.34 13.76 -25.69
C ARG A 325 -19.95 12.58 -26.57
N ASP A 326 -20.67 11.45 -26.51
CA ASP A 326 -20.37 10.29 -27.35
C ASP A 326 -20.53 10.64 -28.84
N GLY A 327 -19.51 10.36 -29.61
CA GLY A 327 -19.52 10.57 -31.05
C GLY A 327 -18.35 11.40 -31.59
N LEU A 328 -18.59 12.08 -32.69
CA LEU A 328 -17.61 12.90 -33.38
C LEU A 328 -17.93 14.39 -33.20
N THR A 329 -16.93 15.16 -32.85
CA THR A 329 -17.01 16.63 -32.77
C THR A 329 -16.08 17.25 -33.75
N LEU A 330 -16.62 18.08 -34.67
CA LEU A 330 -15.86 18.93 -35.59
C LEU A 330 -15.62 20.29 -34.93
N ALA A 331 -14.38 20.66 -34.71
CA ALA A 331 -14.01 21.98 -34.18
C ALA A 331 -13.92 23.00 -35.31
N VAL A 332 -14.94 23.88 -35.40
CA VAL A 332 -15.07 24.88 -36.46
C VAL A 332 -14.64 26.26 -35.95
N PRO A 333 -13.66 26.91 -36.54
CA PRO A 333 -13.35 28.32 -36.27
C PRO A 333 -14.54 29.22 -36.61
N LEU A 334 -14.86 30.24 -35.81
CA LEU A 334 -16.00 31.10 -36.00
C LEU A 334 -16.07 31.75 -37.40
N TYR A 335 -14.92 32.14 -37.96
CA TYR A 335 -14.85 32.74 -39.30
C TYR A 335 -15.18 31.74 -40.42
N ALA A 336 -15.10 30.44 -40.15
CA ALA A 336 -15.37 29.39 -41.13
C ALA A 336 -16.80 28.83 -41.06
N LEU A 337 -17.62 29.30 -40.11
CA LEU A 337 -18.95 28.72 -39.85
C LEU A 337 -19.88 28.81 -41.07
N ASN A 338 -19.84 29.90 -41.81
CA ASN A 338 -20.66 30.12 -43.02
C ASN A 338 -20.15 29.37 -44.25
N GLN A 339 -18.99 28.72 -44.16
CA GLN A 339 -18.33 27.98 -45.26
C GLN A 339 -18.49 26.45 -45.08
N LEU A 340 -19.25 26.02 -44.04
CA LEU A 340 -19.51 24.62 -43.81
C LEU A 340 -20.42 24.08 -44.92
N ASP A 341 -19.94 23.01 -45.56
CA ASP A 341 -20.72 22.23 -46.50
C ASP A 341 -21.46 21.11 -45.71
N ALA A 342 -22.78 21.24 -45.58
CA ALA A 342 -23.61 20.28 -44.85
C ALA A 342 -23.58 18.87 -45.50
N VAL A 343 -23.53 18.80 -46.83
CA VAL A 343 -23.46 17.53 -47.56
C VAL A 343 -22.13 16.84 -47.26
N ARG A 344 -21.04 17.57 -47.28
CA ARG A 344 -19.72 17.03 -46.93
C ARG A 344 -19.63 16.63 -45.47
N ALA A 345 -20.29 17.33 -44.57
CA ALA A 345 -20.36 16.99 -43.14
C ALA A 345 -21.09 15.66 -42.86
N GLU A 346 -21.96 15.23 -43.74
CA GLU A 346 -22.59 13.90 -43.60
C GLU A 346 -21.63 12.73 -43.86
N TRP A 347 -20.50 12.98 -44.55
CA TRP A 347 -19.46 12.00 -44.96
C TRP A 347 -18.16 12.17 -44.19
N LEU A 348 -18.21 12.74 -42.98
CA LEU A 348 -17.03 13.15 -42.21
C LEU A 348 -15.99 12.06 -41.97
N VAL A 349 -16.42 10.83 -41.74
CA VAL A 349 -15.53 9.72 -41.34
C VAL A 349 -15.77 8.53 -42.26
N PRO A 350 -14.93 8.29 -43.27
CA PRO A 350 -15.08 7.16 -44.18
C PRO A 350 -15.21 5.80 -43.44
N GLY A 351 -14.44 5.56 -42.40
CA GLY A 351 -14.49 4.32 -41.61
C GLY A 351 -15.83 4.05 -40.91
N MET A 352 -16.65 5.08 -40.65
CA MET A 352 -17.95 4.95 -40.00
C MET A 352 -19.12 4.83 -41.02
N VAL A 353 -18.91 5.00 -42.29
CA VAL A 353 -19.92 4.98 -43.34
C VAL A 353 -20.72 3.68 -43.34
N LYS A 354 -20.04 2.55 -43.25
CA LYS A 354 -20.67 1.21 -43.23
C LYS A 354 -21.59 1.04 -42.01
N GLU A 355 -21.14 1.44 -40.83
CA GLU A 355 -21.90 1.33 -39.59
C GLU A 355 -23.09 2.30 -39.57
N LYS A 356 -22.90 3.53 -40.05
CA LYS A 356 -23.94 4.54 -40.23
C LYS A 356 -25.04 4.02 -41.19
N ALA A 357 -24.66 3.45 -42.33
CA ALA A 357 -25.58 2.82 -43.27
C ALA A 357 -26.38 1.65 -42.62
N GLN A 358 -25.68 0.76 -41.86
CA GLN A 358 -26.38 -0.33 -41.15
C GLN A 358 -27.38 0.18 -40.15
N THR A 359 -27.05 1.19 -39.36
CA THR A 359 -27.92 1.77 -38.33
C THR A 359 -29.15 2.41 -38.97
N LEU A 360 -29.00 3.16 -40.06
CA LEU A 360 -30.11 3.76 -40.81
C LEU A 360 -30.99 2.70 -41.44
N LEU A 361 -30.42 1.64 -42.05
CA LEU A 361 -31.20 0.54 -42.63
C LEU A 361 -32.00 -0.23 -41.54
N LYS A 362 -31.42 -0.41 -40.34
CA LYS A 362 -32.08 -1.03 -39.18
C LYS A 362 -33.27 -0.19 -38.68
N SER A 363 -33.21 1.14 -38.79
CA SER A 363 -34.30 2.05 -38.38
C SER A 363 -35.48 2.09 -39.34
N LEU A 364 -35.36 1.54 -40.55
CA LEU A 364 -36.43 1.50 -41.50
C LEU A 364 -37.61 0.62 -41.03
N PRO A 365 -38.87 0.97 -41.40
CA PRO A 365 -40.03 0.10 -41.18
C PRO A 365 -39.83 -1.28 -41.76
N GLN A 366 -40.33 -2.32 -41.07
CA GLN A 366 -40.13 -3.72 -41.45
C GLN A 366 -40.48 -4.03 -42.92
N LYS A 367 -41.49 -3.36 -43.43
CA LYS A 367 -41.96 -3.52 -44.82
C LYS A 367 -40.93 -3.14 -45.88
N ILE A 368 -40.07 -2.17 -45.58
CA ILE A 368 -38.98 -1.71 -46.45
C ILE A 368 -37.70 -2.48 -46.13
N ARG A 369 -37.40 -2.64 -44.84
CA ARG A 369 -36.19 -3.31 -44.36
C ARG A 369 -36.01 -4.73 -44.87
N ARG A 370 -37.11 -5.46 -45.08
CA ARG A 370 -37.08 -6.85 -45.65
C ARG A 370 -36.38 -6.96 -47.01
N HIS A 371 -36.32 -5.86 -47.77
CA HIS A 371 -35.68 -5.82 -49.10
C HIS A 371 -34.16 -5.56 -48.98
N CYS A 372 -33.66 -5.20 -47.79
CA CYS A 372 -32.26 -4.91 -47.53
C CYS A 372 -31.57 -6.00 -46.66
N VAL A 373 -32.03 -7.24 -46.74
CA VAL A 373 -31.51 -8.40 -45.99
C VAL A 373 -30.58 -9.23 -46.86
N PRO A 374 -29.35 -9.58 -46.36
CA PRO A 374 -28.71 -9.20 -45.11
C PRO A 374 -28.23 -7.74 -45.07
N ILE A 375 -28.56 -7.02 -43.99
CA ILE A 375 -28.24 -5.60 -43.85
C ILE A 375 -26.71 -5.35 -43.92
N ALA A 376 -25.90 -6.27 -43.39
CA ALA A 376 -24.47 -6.18 -43.41
C ALA A 376 -23.90 -6.16 -44.83
N ASP A 377 -24.48 -6.95 -45.74
CA ASP A 377 -24.06 -7.07 -47.14
C ASP A 377 -24.46 -5.83 -47.94
N PHE A 378 -25.68 -5.33 -47.65
CA PHE A 378 -26.18 -4.09 -48.26
C PHE A 378 -25.29 -2.90 -47.89
N ALA A 379 -24.96 -2.74 -46.58
CA ALA A 379 -24.09 -1.69 -46.11
C ALA A 379 -22.64 -1.86 -46.64
N GLY A 380 -22.16 -3.09 -46.76
CA GLY A 380 -20.88 -3.41 -47.40
C GLY A 380 -20.84 -3.02 -48.86
N GLY A 381 -21.89 -3.34 -49.62
CA GLY A 381 -22.04 -2.95 -51.02
C GLY A 381 -22.13 -1.44 -51.21
N PHE A 382 -22.85 -0.75 -50.32
CA PHE A 382 -22.91 0.72 -50.31
C PHE A 382 -21.52 1.34 -50.04
N PHE A 383 -20.81 0.83 -49.06
CA PHE A 383 -19.43 1.28 -48.76
C PHE A 383 -18.50 1.14 -49.95
N THR A 384 -18.55 0.01 -50.65
CA THR A 384 -17.75 -0.23 -51.85
C THR A 384 -18.13 0.71 -53.02
N ARG A 385 -19.44 0.86 -53.24
CA ARG A 385 -19.94 1.78 -54.31
C ARG A 385 -19.54 3.25 -54.09
N THR A 386 -19.45 3.68 -52.84
CA THR A 386 -19.04 5.00 -52.45
C THR A 386 -17.51 5.17 -52.35
N LYS A 387 -16.74 4.29 -53.02
CA LYS A 387 -15.27 4.28 -52.99
C LYS A 387 -14.72 4.30 -51.57
N GLU A 388 -15.21 3.34 -50.76
CA GLU A 388 -14.82 3.19 -49.36
C GLU A 388 -15.18 4.42 -48.48
N GLY A 389 -16.33 4.97 -48.69
CA GLY A 389 -16.88 6.07 -47.87
C GLY A 389 -16.35 7.47 -48.22
N GLU A 390 -15.78 7.65 -49.40
CA GLU A 390 -15.41 8.99 -49.88
C GLU A 390 -16.67 9.88 -50.00
N PRO A 391 -16.54 11.20 -49.69
CA PRO A 391 -17.64 12.13 -49.83
C PRO A 391 -18.22 12.17 -51.25
N GLN A 392 -19.53 12.05 -51.37
CA GLN A 392 -20.24 12.14 -52.63
C GLN A 392 -20.83 13.54 -52.85
N ALA A 393 -21.26 13.83 -54.05
CA ALA A 393 -21.95 15.08 -54.38
C ALA A 393 -23.34 15.17 -53.79
N LYS A 394 -23.96 14.00 -53.41
CA LYS A 394 -25.26 13.89 -52.77
C LYS A 394 -25.13 13.71 -51.28
N GLY A 395 -26.14 14.11 -50.52
CA GLY A 395 -26.24 13.83 -49.09
C GLY A 395 -26.27 12.32 -48.81
N PHE A 396 -25.83 11.92 -47.61
CA PHE A 396 -25.66 10.52 -47.25
C PHE A 396 -26.97 9.71 -47.38
N LEU A 397 -28.10 10.28 -46.93
CA LEU A 397 -29.41 9.60 -47.01
C LEU A 397 -29.87 9.44 -48.45
N GLU A 398 -29.66 10.44 -49.28
CA GLU A 398 -30.01 10.40 -50.71
C GLU A 398 -29.16 9.35 -51.44
N ALA A 399 -27.84 9.33 -51.19
CA ALA A 399 -26.94 8.33 -51.74
C ALA A 399 -27.23 6.89 -51.27
N LEU A 400 -27.76 6.74 -50.07
CA LEU A 400 -28.13 5.40 -49.51
C LEU A 400 -29.48 4.92 -50.09
N ALA A 401 -30.36 5.84 -50.53
CA ALA A 401 -31.66 5.52 -51.11
C ALA A 401 -31.59 5.11 -52.59
N ASP A 402 -30.55 5.56 -53.30
CA ASP A 402 -30.24 5.17 -54.70
C ASP A 402 -29.59 3.78 -54.78
#